data_7c7a891c168be57458a0b0c57c75a791
#
_entry.id   7c7a891c168be57458a0b0c57c75a791
#
_cell.length_a   1.000
_cell.length_b   1.000
_cell.length_c   1.000
_cell.angle_alpha   90.00
_cell.angle_beta   90.00
_cell.angle_gamma   90.00
#
_symmetry.space_group_name_H-M   'P 1'
#
loop_
_entity.id
_entity.type
_entity.pdbx_description
1 polymer ?
#
loop_
_entity_poly.entity_id
_entity_poly.type
_entity_poly.pdbx_seq_one_letter_code
_entity_poly.pdbx_strand_id
1 'polypeptide(L)'
;MGIPLVKQVFVLVFLPFIAWADFFHSLPDGFSKNSADKIQLTILSDSQVKHLFKVYSQMSYLEYGYTLDGCSARAHEIAKMLDKQNISSAKIYLEGNLRSKLQQENPKLPYWYWHVANVVATRKNGKTEILVIDPALFSEPVSLDKFKQALVDTKKYPDTKISEEYFGSRFQYEPNQYEAQKRNWHSADFAKSRATLRINHQNSEFLKMLKGKSNEGTR
;
A
#
# COMPACT_ATOMS: atom_id res chain seq x y z
N MET A 1 -32.65 42.71 -12.80
CA MET A 1 -31.55 42.40 -11.88
C MET A 1 -30.81 41.19 -12.46
N GLY A 2 -29.68 41.44 -13.12
CA GLY A 2 -28.88 40.37 -13.76
C GLY A 2 -27.81 39.90 -12.81
N ILE A 3 -27.71 38.58 -12.64
CA ILE A 3 -26.67 37.91 -11.84
C ILE A 3 -25.41 37.83 -12.71
N PRO A 4 -24.23 38.30 -12.25
CA PRO A 4 -23.00 38.19 -13.03
C PRO A 4 -22.50 36.77 -13.08
N LEU A 5 -22.28 36.28 -14.30
CA LEU A 5 -21.67 34.97 -14.59
C LEU A 5 -20.17 35.03 -14.23
N VAL A 6 -19.80 34.41 -13.13
CA VAL A 6 -18.38 34.24 -12.77
C VAL A 6 -17.73 33.21 -13.71
N LYS A 7 -16.91 33.69 -14.66
CA LYS A 7 -16.07 32.82 -15.50
C LYS A 7 -14.97 32.22 -14.62
N GLN A 8 -15.08 30.93 -14.31
CA GLN A 8 -13.97 30.18 -13.75
C GLN A 8 -12.89 30.03 -14.83
N VAL A 9 -11.77 30.70 -14.61
CA VAL A 9 -10.56 30.52 -15.42
C VAL A 9 -9.83 29.29 -14.89
N PHE A 10 -9.88 28.20 -15.61
CA PHE A 10 -9.01 27.05 -15.36
C PHE A 10 -7.61 27.40 -15.84
N VAL A 11 -6.71 27.69 -14.92
CA VAL A 11 -5.28 27.80 -15.21
C VAL A 11 -4.73 26.38 -15.33
N LEU A 12 -4.58 25.90 -16.56
CA LEU A 12 -3.81 24.69 -16.87
C LEU A 12 -2.33 25.04 -16.64
N VAL A 13 -1.80 24.64 -15.49
CA VAL A 13 -0.35 24.68 -15.23
C VAL A 13 0.28 23.56 -16.06
N PHE A 14 0.78 23.91 -17.22
CA PHE A 14 1.69 23.04 -17.99
C PHE A 14 3.00 22.92 -17.21
N LEU A 15 3.20 21.81 -16.49
CA LEU A 15 4.50 21.43 -16.00
C LEU A 15 5.38 21.08 -17.23
N PRO A 16 6.60 21.62 -17.33
CA PRO A 16 7.47 21.32 -18.46
C PRO A 16 7.77 19.81 -18.50
N PHE A 17 7.58 19.22 -19.67
CA PHE A 17 8.03 17.86 -19.99
C PHE A 17 9.55 17.82 -19.85
N ILE A 18 10.06 17.44 -18.68
CA ILE A 18 11.48 17.13 -18.50
C ILE A 18 11.70 15.75 -19.14
N ALA A 19 12.71 15.67 -20.01
CA ALA A 19 13.08 14.48 -20.75
C ALA A 19 13.18 13.23 -19.85
N TRP A 20 12.42 12.19 -20.20
CA TRP A 20 12.21 10.96 -19.41
C TRP A 20 13.21 9.85 -19.76
N ALA A 21 14.45 10.19 -20.05
CA ALA A 21 15.53 9.22 -20.20
C ALA A 21 16.18 8.99 -18.83
N ASP A 22 16.20 7.76 -18.32
CA ASP A 22 16.88 7.23 -17.12
C ASP A 22 16.09 7.10 -15.80
N PHE A 23 14.77 6.84 -15.83
CA PHE A 23 13.97 6.84 -14.61
C PHE A 23 13.34 5.51 -14.23
N PHE A 24 13.90 4.37 -14.68
CA PHE A 24 13.42 3.07 -14.24
C PHE A 24 14.48 2.33 -13.43
N HIS A 25 14.08 1.79 -12.29
CA HIS A 25 14.86 0.86 -11.51
C HIS A 25 14.33 -0.55 -11.72
N SER A 26 15.18 -1.45 -12.18
CA SER A 26 14.86 -2.89 -12.25
C SER A 26 15.07 -3.49 -10.86
N LEU A 27 14.07 -4.20 -10.36
CA LEU A 27 14.25 -4.99 -9.14
C LEU A 27 15.29 -6.08 -9.37
N PRO A 28 16.18 -6.34 -8.40
CA PRO A 28 17.22 -7.36 -8.51
C PRO A 28 16.64 -8.73 -8.85
N ASP A 29 17.34 -9.49 -9.69
CA ASP A 29 17.03 -10.88 -9.95
C ASP A 29 17.08 -11.66 -8.64
N GLY A 30 16.05 -12.44 -8.36
CA GLY A 30 15.93 -13.22 -7.12
C GLY A 30 14.87 -12.73 -6.14
N PHE A 31 14.29 -11.55 -6.34
CA PHE A 31 13.15 -11.03 -5.55
C PHE A 31 11.80 -11.23 -6.24
N SER A 32 11.77 -11.74 -7.46
CA SER A 32 10.54 -12.13 -8.15
C SER A 32 10.47 -13.64 -8.22
N LYS A 33 9.39 -14.25 -7.76
CA LYS A 33 9.14 -15.70 -7.92
C LYS A 33 9.08 -16.11 -9.41
N ASN A 34 8.91 -15.17 -10.32
CA ASN A 34 8.98 -15.34 -11.77
C ASN A 34 10.17 -14.54 -12.31
N SER A 35 11.36 -15.10 -12.24
CA SER A 35 12.63 -14.50 -12.66
C SER A 35 12.74 -14.07 -14.13
N ALA A 36 11.74 -14.39 -14.97
CA ALA A 36 11.73 -14.03 -16.38
C ALA A 36 11.30 -12.58 -16.64
N ASP A 37 10.51 -11.97 -15.74
CA ASP A 37 9.95 -10.63 -15.95
C ASP A 37 10.54 -9.64 -14.93
N LYS A 38 11.49 -8.83 -15.37
CA LYS A 38 12.01 -7.71 -14.56
C LYS A 38 10.90 -6.71 -14.29
N ILE A 39 10.61 -6.48 -13.01
CA ILE A 39 9.65 -5.46 -12.59
C ILE A 39 10.35 -4.09 -12.64
N GLN A 40 9.88 -3.22 -13.52
CA GLN A 40 10.40 -1.87 -13.64
C GLN A 40 9.65 -0.94 -12.69
N LEU A 41 10.39 -0.18 -11.87
CA LEU A 41 9.85 0.85 -11.00
C LEU A 41 10.21 2.24 -11.54
N THR A 42 9.26 3.16 -11.52
CA THR A 42 9.56 4.58 -11.76
C THR A 42 10.38 5.12 -10.58
N ILE A 43 11.49 5.79 -10.86
CA ILE A 43 12.27 6.48 -9.82
C ILE A 43 11.64 7.85 -9.57
N LEU A 44 11.20 8.06 -8.34
CA LEU A 44 10.57 9.30 -7.88
C LEU A 44 11.55 10.11 -7.01
N SER A 45 11.32 11.39 -6.88
CA SER A 45 11.99 12.17 -5.83
C SER A 45 11.39 11.86 -4.45
N ASP A 46 12.14 12.08 -3.39
CA ASP A 46 11.68 11.91 -2.01
C ASP A 46 10.40 12.74 -1.73
N SER A 47 10.34 13.96 -2.25
CA SER A 47 9.16 14.82 -2.11
C SER A 47 7.92 14.27 -2.82
N GLN A 48 8.10 13.67 -4.01
CA GLN A 48 6.99 13.01 -4.73
C GLN A 48 6.47 11.81 -3.95
N VAL A 49 7.35 10.95 -3.42
CA VAL A 49 6.92 9.78 -2.63
C VAL A 49 6.16 10.20 -1.37
N LYS A 50 6.66 11.21 -0.64
CA LYS A 50 5.97 11.77 0.54
C LYS A 50 4.63 12.38 0.19
N HIS A 51 4.55 13.10 -0.93
CA HIS A 51 3.29 13.66 -1.42
C HIS A 51 2.26 12.56 -1.74
N LEU A 52 2.65 11.53 -2.49
CA LEU A 52 1.80 10.38 -2.81
C LEU A 52 1.31 9.67 -1.55
N PHE A 53 2.22 9.43 -0.60
CA PHE A 53 1.85 8.83 0.68
C PHE A 53 0.79 9.66 1.42
N LYS A 54 1.01 10.99 1.51
CA LYS A 54 0.05 11.90 2.15
C LYS A 54 -1.32 11.87 1.45
N VAL A 55 -1.33 11.89 0.12
CA VAL A 55 -2.58 11.82 -0.66
C VAL A 55 -3.32 10.51 -0.37
N TYR A 56 -2.61 9.37 -0.44
CA TYR A 56 -3.26 8.06 -0.22
C TYR A 56 -3.70 7.87 1.23
N SER A 57 -2.90 8.33 2.22
CA SER A 57 -3.27 8.22 3.64
C SER A 57 -4.54 8.99 4.03
N GLN A 58 -4.96 9.98 3.21
CA GLN A 58 -6.17 10.76 3.42
C GLN A 58 -7.42 10.15 2.73
N MET A 59 -7.27 9.07 1.98
CA MET A 59 -8.39 8.43 1.29
C MET A 59 -9.19 7.54 2.23
N SER A 60 -10.25 8.08 2.80
CA SER A 60 -11.08 7.39 3.81
C SER A 60 -11.67 6.06 3.34
N TYR A 61 -11.99 5.93 2.04
CA TYR A 61 -12.56 4.70 1.49
C TYR A 61 -11.59 3.51 1.50
N LEU A 62 -10.28 3.75 1.67
CA LEU A 62 -9.27 2.69 1.82
C LEU A 62 -9.25 2.06 3.23
N GLU A 63 -10.03 2.60 4.16
CA GLU A 63 -10.33 2.04 5.48
C GLU A 63 -9.10 1.61 6.28
N TYR A 64 -8.17 2.54 6.49
CA TYR A 64 -6.94 2.28 7.24
C TYR A 64 -7.15 2.01 8.73
N GLY A 65 -8.30 2.39 9.27
CA GLY A 65 -8.65 2.13 10.67
C GLY A 65 -8.89 0.65 10.99
N TYR A 66 -9.14 -0.17 9.96
CA TYR A 66 -9.33 -1.62 10.11
C TYR A 66 -8.12 -2.36 9.53
N THR A 67 -7.18 -2.74 10.41
CA THR A 67 -5.90 -3.34 10.01
C THR A 67 -5.89 -4.87 10.04
N LEU A 68 -6.98 -5.53 10.46
CA LEU A 68 -7.03 -7.00 10.54
C LEU A 68 -7.14 -7.67 9.17
N ASP A 69 -7.64 -6.95 8.17
CA ASP A 69 -7.79 -7.42 6.80
C ASP A 69 -7.70 -6.26 5.81
N GLY A 70 -7.74 -6.55 4.50
CA GLY A 70 -7.84 -5.56 3.42
C GLY A 70 -6.51 -5.06 2.88
N CYS A 71 -5.38 -5.62 3.27
CA CYS A 71 -4.07 -5.23 2.73
C CYS A 71 -4.01 -5.35 1.19
N SER A 72 -4.53 -6.46 0.62
CA SER A 72 -4.62 -6.62 -0.84
C SER A 72 -5.48 -5.57 -1.51
N ALA A 73 -6.64 -5.30 -0.92
CA ALA A 73 -7.58 -4.33 -1.47
C ALA A 73 -6.97 -2.92 -1.49
N ARG A 74 -6.37 -2.49 -0.38
CA ARG A 74 -5.65 -1.20 -0.29
C ARG A 74 -4.50 -1.12 -1.27
N ALA A 75 -3.64 -2.14 -1.27
CA ALA A 75 -2.49 -2.18 -2.17
C ALA A 75 -2.90 -2.18 -3.65
N HIS A 76 -4.00 -2.86 -4.01
CA HIS A 76 -4.49 -2.91 -5.37
C HIS A 76 -5.06 -1.56 -5.85
N GLU A 77 -5.85 -0.88 -5.02
CA GLU A 77 -6.38 0.45 -5.32
C GLU A 77 -5.24 1.49 -5.42
N ILE A 78 -4.27 1.48 -4.50
CA ILE A 78 -3.10 2.38 -4.55
C ILE A 78 -2.28 2.12 -5.82
N ALA A 79 -2.00 0.85 -6.15
CA ALA A 79 -1.26 0.50 -7.37
C ALA A 79 -1.98 1.01 -8.64
N LYS A 80 -3.32 0.93 -8.68
CA LYS A 80 -4.12 1.46 -9.79
C LYS A 80 -4.04 2.98 -9.88
N MET A 81 -4.00 3.67 -8.75
CA MET A 81 -3.85 5.13 -8.72
C MET A 81 -2.46 5.57 -9.18
N LEU A 82 -1.41 4.85 -8.79
CA LEU A 82 -0.05 5.06 -9.29
C LEU A 82 0.02 4.86 -10.80
N ASP A 83 -0.54 3.76 -11.30
CA ASP A 83 -0.57 3.45 -12.73
C ASP A 83 -1.30 4.53 -13.56
N LYS A 84 -2.42 5.07 -13.06
CA LYS A 84 -3.13 6.20 -13.68
C LYS A 84 -2.29 7.49 -13.78
N GLN A 85 -1.28 7.61 -12.94
CA GLN A 85 -0.32 8.73 -12.95
C GLN A 85 0.95 8.38 -13.74
N ASN A 86 0.96 7.27 -14.50
CA ASN A 86 2.11 6.73 -15.22
C ASN A 86 3.30 6.40 -14.30
N ILE A 87 3.03 6.04 -13.03
CA ILE A 87 4.03 5.61 -12.07
C ILE A 87 4.03 4.09 -12.02
N SER A 88 5.08 3.48 -12.55
CA SER A 88 5.32 2.03 -12.44
C SER A 88 5.71 1.69 -11.00
N SER A 89 4.90 0.87 -10.35
CA SER A 89 5.10 0.36 -9.00
C SER A 89 5.12 -1.16 -8.98
N ALA A 90 5.49 -1.74 -7.86
CA ALA A 90 5.35 -3.16 -7.56
C ALA A 90 4.64 -3.34 -6.22
N LYS A 91 4.44 -4.57 -5.83
CA LYS A 91 3.98 -4.94 -4.49
C LYS A 91 5.02 -5.81 -3.82
N ILE A 92 5.27 -5.57 -2.55
CA ILE A 92 6.04 -6.46 -1.68
C ILE A 92 5.08 -7.36 -0.93
N TYR A 93 5.27 -8.67 -1.03
CA TYR A 93 4.56 -9.68 -0.27
C TYR A 93 5.49 -10.24 0.79
N LEU A 94 5.00 -10.30 2.01
CA LEU A 94 5.64 -10.98 3.13
C LEU A 94 4.72 -12.10 3.58
N GLU A 95 5.23 -13.33 3.64
CA GLU A 95 4.50 -14.50 4.14
C GLU A 95 5.17 -15.03 5.40
N GLY A 96 4.37 -15.52 6.35
CA GLY A 96 4.88 -16.07 7.60
C GLY A 96 3.93 -15.91 8.77
N ASN A 97 4.47 -15.90 9.99
CA ASN A 97 3.71 -15.54 11.19
C ASN A 97 3.96 -14.06 11.47
N LEU A 98 3.09 -13.19 10.95
CA LEU A 98 3.26 -11.75 11.03
C LEU A 98 2.31 -11.14 12.08
N ARG A 99 2.78 -10.10 12.78
CA ARG A 99 1.96 -9.33 13.72
C ARG A 99 2.11 -7.83 13.47
N SER A 100 1.03 -7.17 13.11
CA SER A 100 0.97 -5.70 13.13
C SER A 100 1.02 -5.18 14.57
N LYS A 101 1.24 -3.86 14.73
CA LYS A 101 1.19 -3.20 16.04
C LYS A 101 -0.09 -3.53 16.83
N LEU A 102 -1.26 -3.52 16.16
CA LEU A 102 -2.53 -3.86 16.82
C LEU A 102 -2.54 -5.29 17.37
N GLN A 103 -2.00 -6.25 16.64
CA GLN A 103 -1.90 -7.64 17.10
C GLN A 103 -0.83 -7.80 18.18
N GLN A 104 0.21 -6.99 18.15
CA GLN A 104 1.23 -6.93 19.22
C GLN A 104 0.65 -6.35 20.51
N GLU A 105 -0.25 -5.37 20.41
CA GLU A 105 -0.97 -4.79 21.56
C GLU A 105 -2.08 -5.72 22.08
N ASN A 106 -2.65 -6.55 21.21
CA ASN A 106 -3.68 -7.52 21.56
C ASN A 106 -3.31 -8.96 21.11
N PRO A 107 -2.59 -9.72 21.95
CA PRO A 107 -2.11 -11.06 21.62
C PRO A 107 -3.20 -12.09 21.31
N LYS A 108 -4.46 -11.82 21.64
CA LYS A 108 -5.60 -12.69 21.31
C LYS A 108 -6.01 -12.62 19.82
N LEU A 109 -5.56 -11.58 19.12
CA LEU A 109 -5.81 -11.47 17.68
C LEU A 109 -4.95 -12.46 16.92
N PRO A 110 -5.48 -13.07 15.83
CA PRO A 110 -4.74 -14.05 15.04
C PRO A 110 -3.54 -13.40 14.33
N TYR A 111 -2.53 -14.20 14.01
CA TYR A 111 -1.46 -13.80 13.11
C TYR A 111 -1.98 -13.49 11.72
N TRP A 112 -1.26 -12.65 10.99
CA TRP A 112 -1.37 -12.61 9.55
C TRP A 112 -0.45 -13.68 8.95
N TYR A 113 -0.99 -14.49 8.06
CA TYR A 113 -0.20 -15.45 7.29
C TYR A 113 0.58 -14.75 6.17
N TRP A 114 0.15 -13.58 5.77
CA TRP A 114 0.81 -12.74 4.78
C TRP A 114 0.35 -11.30 4.89
N HIS A 115 1.18 -10.40 4.37
CA HIS A 115 0.88 -8.98 4.23
C HIS A 115 1.42 -8.46 2.92
N VAL A 116 0.79 -7.43 2.35
CA VAL A 116 1.19 -6.81 1.09
C VAL A 116 1.07 -5.30 1.16
N ALA A 117 2.06 -4.62 0.57
CA ALA A 117 2.07 -3.17 0.40
C ALA A 117 2.65 -2.79 -0.96
N ASN A 118 2.42 -1.55 -1.39
CA ASN A 118 3.03 -1.03 -2.61
C ASN A 118 4.48 -0.60 -2.35
N VAL A 119 5.31 -0.76 -3.39
CA VAL A 119 6.67 -0.24 -3.41
C VAL A 119 6.90 0.66 -4.61
N VAL A 120 7.71 1.68 -4.41
CA VAL A 120 8.21 2.61 -5.42
C VAL A 120 9.71 2.77 -5.24
N ALA A 121 10.41 3.20 -6.30
CA ALA A 121 11.82 3.56 -6.19
C ALA A 121 11.98 5.06 -5.94
N THR A 122 12.95 5.45 -5.14
CA THR A 122 13.37 6.85 -4.96
C THR A 122 14.87 6.98 -5.11
N ARG A 123 15.34 8.18 -5.47
CA ARG A 123 16.78 8.48 -5.51
C ARG A 123 17.14 9.40 -4.36
N LYS A 124 18.02 8.93 -3.50
CA LYS A 124 18.54 9.67 -2.36
C LYS A 124 20.06 9.60 -2.34
N ASN A 125 20.73 10.76 -2.29
CA ASN A 125 22.21 10.84 -2.28
C ASN A 125 22.86 10.02 -3.41
N GLY A 126 22.28 10.08 -4.62
CA GLY A 126 22.77 9.35 -5.79
C GLY A 126 22.50 7.84 -5.80
N LYS A 127 21.94 7.27 -4.73
CA LYS A 127 21.55 5.84 -4.63
C LYS A 127 20.06 5.68 -4.84
N THR A 128 19.68 4.59 -5.49
CA THR A 128 18.28 4.20 -5.61
C THR A 128 17.88 3.37 -4.39
N GLU A 129 16.80 3.76 -3.73
CA GLU A 129 16.21 3.09 -2.58
C GLU A 129 14.78 2.66 -2.91
N ILE A 130 14.34 1.52 -2.35
CA ILE A 130 12.96 1.06 -2.43
C ILE A 130 12.22 1.52 -1.17
N LEU A 131 11.11 2.24 -1.37
CA LEU A 131 10.23 2.67 -0.29
C LEU A 131 8.87 1.98 -0.37
N VAL A 132 8.37 1.60 0.79
CA VAL A 132 7.05 0.98 0.97
C VAL A 132 6.03 2.08 1.27
N ILE A 133 4.88 2.01 0.58
CA ILE A 133 3.71 2.85 0.81
C ILE A 133 2.62 1.99 1.45
N ASP A 134 2.49 2.09 2.77
CA ASP A 134 1.48 1.40 3.56
C ASP A 134 0.91 2.31 4.65
N PRO A 135 -0.10 3.15 4.34
CA PRO A 135 -0.70 4.04 5.32
C PRO A 135 -1.50 3.33 6.44
N ALA A 136 -1.75 2.02 6.31
CA ALA A 136 -2.38 1.25 7.39
C ALA A 136 -1.42 0.99 8.57
N LEU A 137 -0.12 0.95 8.30
CA LEU A 137 0.90 0.63 9.30
C LEU A 137 1.80 1.83 9.66
N PHE A 138 1.94 2.80 8.77
CA PHE A 138 2.91 3.89 8.92
C PHE A 138 2.27 5.25 8.68
N SER A 139 2.93 6.30 9.19
CA SER A 139 2.58 7.70 8.94
C SER A 139 3.40 8.35 7.81
N GLU A 140 4.39 7.64 7.27
CA GLU A 140 5.29 8.08 6.20
C GLU A 140 5.77 6.88 5.37
N PRO A 141 6.31 7.06 4.15
CA PRO A 141 6.97 5.99 3.41
C PRO A 141 8.16 5.45 4.20
N VAL A 142 8.37 4.13 4.18
CA VAL A 142 9.43 3.48 4.94
C VAL A 142 10.31 2.60 4.07
N SER A 143 11.54 2.30 4.52
CA SER A 143 12.40 1.30 3.87
C SER A 143 11.83 -0.12 4.02
N LEU A 144 12.26 -1.04 3.16
CA LEU A 144 11.88 -2.46 3.26
C LEU A 144 12.22 -3.05 4.63
N ASP A 145 13.38 -2.70 5.19
CA ASP A 145 13.79 -3.22 6.50
C ASP A 145 12.87 -2.72 7.61
N LYS A 146 12.51 -1.43 7.62
CA LYS A 146 11.57 -0.87 8.60
C LYS A 146 10.17 -1.51 8.46
N PHE A 147 9.74 -1.79 7.22
CA PHE A 147 8.50 -2.49 6.95
C PHE A 147 8.51 -3.92 7.53
N LYS A 148 9.57 -4.69 7.28
CA LYS A 148 9.74 -6.04 7.83
C LYS A 148 9.78 -6.04 9.37
N GLN A 149 10.56 -5.15 9.96
CA GLN A 149 10.67 -5.01 11.42
C GLN A 149 9.35 -4.67 12.11
N ALA A 150 8.46 -3.94 11.44
CA ALA A 150 7.15 -3.61 12.00
C ALA A 150 6.21 -4.82 12.12
N LEU A 151 6.50 -5.92 11.40
CA LEU A 151 5.66 -7.11 11.33
C LEU A 151 6.24 -8.31 12.09
N VAL A 152 7.50 -8.20 12.54
CA VAL A 152 8.21 -9.27 13.26
C VAL A 152 8.88 -8.71 14.50
N ASP A 153 8.40 -9.11 15.68
CA ASP A 153 9.01 -8.79 16.99
C ASP A 153 9.35 -10.08 17.71
N THR A 154 10.49 -10.68 17.36
CA THR A 154 10.95 -11.94 17.95
C THR A 154 11.29 -11.85 19.43
N LYS A 155 11.51 -10.65 19.99
CA LYS A 155 11.76 -10.45 21.42
C LYS A 155 10.48 -10.63 22.22
N LYS A 156 9.37 -10.08 21.72
CA LYS A 156 8.06 -10.14 22.39
C LYS A 156 7.26 -11.36 21.96
N TYR A 157 7.39 -11.77 20.70
CA TYR A 157 6.70 -12.89 20.08
C TYR A 157 7.70 -13.76 19.33
N PRO A 158 8.33 -14.74 20.01
CA PRO A 158 9.41 -15.55 19.45
C PRO A 158 9.04 -16.37 18.19
N ASP A 159 7.75 -16.62 18.01
CA ASP A 159 7.18 -17.35 16.87
C ASP A 159 6.88 -16.46 15.65
N THR A 160 7.06 -15.13 15.75
CA THR A 160 6.94 -14.24 14.59
C THR A 160 8.14 -14.43 13.66
N LYS A 161 7.85 -14.61 12.38
CA LYS A 161 8.87 -14.75 11.34
C LYS A 161 8.32 -14.41 9.97
N ILE A 162 9.18 -13.93 9.10
CA ILE A 162 8.97 -13.92 7.66
C ILE A 162 9.55 -15.21 7.12
N SER A 163 8.72 -16.06 6.53
CA SER A 163 9.15 -17.32 5.89
C SER A 163 9.47 -17.11 4.41
N GLU A 164 8.81 -16.13 3.79
CA GLU A 164 9.01 -15.79 2.39
C GLU A 164 8.80 -14.32 2.16
N GLU A 165 9.64 -13.70 1.28
CA GLU A 165 9.47 -12.35 0.77
C GLU A 165 9.68 -12.31 -0.73
N TYR A 166 8.86 -11.56 -1.45
CA TYR A 166 9.02 -11.40 -2.89
C TYR A 166 8.28 -10.17 -3.41
N PHE A 167 8.75 -9.68 -4.57
CA PHE A 167 8.04 -8.64 -5.29
C PHE A 167 7.06 -9.26 -6.30
N GLY A 168 5.83 -8.78 -6.27
CA GLY A 168 4.81 -9.07 -7.26
C GLY A 168 4.54 -7.87 -8.16
N SER A 169 3.99 -8.12 -9.34
CA SER A 169 3.59 -7.03 -10.23
C SER A 169 2.50 -6.15 -9.59
N ARG A 170 2.38 -4.89 -10.03
CA ARG A 170 1.31 -4.00 -9.59
C ARG A 170 -0.10 -4.55 -9.85
N PHE A 171 -0.24 -5.45 -10.82
CA PHE A 171 -1.52 -6.08 -11.19
C PHE A 171 -1.91 -7.24 -10.27
N GLN A 172 -0.97 -7.85 -9.57
CA GLN A 172 -1.21 -8.99 -8.69
C GLN A 172 -2.06 -8.58 -7.48
N TYR A 173 -3.16 -9.32 -7.22
CA TYR A 173 -4.07 -9.03 -6.10
C TYR A 173 -3.70 -9.78 -4.82
N GLU A 174 -3.45 -11.08 -4.91
CA GLU A 174 -3.14 -11.99 -3.79
C GLU A 174 -1.79 -12.67 -3.97
N PRO A 175 -1.19 -13.18 -2.88
CA PRO A 175 -0.02 -14.06 -2.98
C PRO A 175 -0.38 -15.28 -3.85
N ASN A 176 0.64 -15.94 -4.39
CA ASN A 176 0.49 -17.17 -5.20
C ASN A 176 -0.31 -17.05 -6.51
N GLN A 177 -0.66 -15.86 -6.91
CA GLN A 177 -1.23 -15.66 -8.24
C GLN A 177 -0.10 -15.53 -9.29
N TYR A 178 0.58 -16.60 -9.71
CA TYR A 178 1.83 -16.57 -10.52
C TYR A 178 1.65 -16.50 -12.03
N GLU A 179 0.43 -16.53 -12.54
CA GLU A 179 0.20 -16.75 -13.97
C GLU A 179 0.21 -15.46 -14.83
N ALA A 180 0.25 -15.66 -16.14
CA ALA A 180 0.26 -14.61 -17.16
C ALA A 180 -0.87 -13.56 -17.05
N GLN A 181 -1.91 -13.89 -16.30
CA GLN A 181 -3.04 -13.01 -15.98
C GLN A 181 -2.64 -11.70 -15.26
N LYS A 182 -1.41 -11.60 -14.76
CA LYS A 182 -0.95 -10.52 -13.89
C LYS A 182 -0.17 -9.43 -14.58
N ARG A 183 -0.28 -9.40 -15.88
CA ARG A 183 0.25 -8.30 -16.70
C ARG A 183 -0.78 -7.22 -16.97
N ASN A 184 -2.04 -7.43 -16.55
CA ASN A 184 -3.16 -6.53 -16.80
C ASN A 184 -4.06 -6.39 -15.56
N TRP A 185 -4.82 -5.32 -15.54
CA TRP A 185 -5.86 -5.10 -14.54
C TRP A 185 -7.09 -5.97 -14.82
N HIS A 186 -7.57 -6.68 -13.80
CA HIS A 186 -8.78 -7.50 -13.88
C HIS A 186 -9.94 -6.84 -13.12
N SER A 187 -11.09 -6.75 -13.78
CA SER A 187 -12.29 -6.16 -13.18
C SER A 187 -12.78 -6.91 -11.93
N ALA A 188 -12.58 -8.24 -11.90
CA ALA A 188 -12.91 -9.09 -10.75
C ALA A 188 -12.10 -8.70 -9.50
N ASP A 189 -10.81 -8.36 -9.64
CA ASP A 189 -9.97 -7.95 -8.51
C ASP A 189 -10.44 -6.60 -7.94
N PHE A 190 -10.89 -5.67 -8.79
CA PHE A 190 -11.49 -4.43 -8.31
C PHE A 190 -12.85 -4.63 -7.65
N ALA A 191 -13.66 -5.55 -8.15
CA ALA A 191 -14.92 -5.92 -7.49
C ALA A 191 -14.65 -6.49 -6.10
N LYS A 192 -13.65 -7.38 -5.97
CA LYS A 192 -13.19 -7.95 -4.71
C LYS A 192 -12.62 -6.87 -3.78
N SER A 193 -11.75 -5.97 -4.28
CA SER A 193 -11.23 -4.83 -3.52
C SER A 193 -12.35 -4.00 -2.89
N ARG A 194 -13.31 -3.57 -3.69
CA ARG A 194 -14.42 -2.72 -3.21
C ARG A 194 -15.31 -3.46 -2.21
N ALA A 195 -15.58 -4.74 -2.42
CA ALA A 195 -16.35 -5.55 -1.47
C ALA A 195 -15.61 -5.66 -0.13
N THR A 196 -14.32 -5.96 -0.15
CA THR A 196 -13.48 -6.06 1.06
C THR A 196 -13.44 -4.73 1.81
N LEU A 197 -13.16 -3.62 1.12
CA LEU A 197 -13.09 -2.30 1.76
C LEU A 197 -14.42 -1.86 2.37
N ARG A 198 -15.55 -2.18 1.72
CA ARG A 198 -16.89 -1.93 2.28
C ARG A 198 -17.15 -2.74 3.55
N ILE A 199 -16.77 -4.02 3.58
CA ILE A 199 -16.90 -4.86 4.77
C ILE A 199 -16.00 -4.32 5.89
N ASN A 200 -14.77 -3.94 5.58
CA ASN A 200 -13.85 -3.37 6.55
C ASN A 200 -14.37 -2.05 7.14
N HIS A 201 -15.01 -1.21 6.32
CA HIS A 201 -15.68 -0.02 6.81
C HIS A 201 -16.79 -0.35 7.83
N GLN A 202 -17.65 -1.30 7.52
CA GLN A 202 -18.71 -1.74 8.43
C GLN A 202 -18.14 -2.30 9.74
N ASN A 203 -17.08 -3.09 9.67
CA ASN A 203 -16.39 -3.64 10.85
C ASN A 203 -15.71 -2.53 11.68
N SER A 204 -15.10 -1.55 11.03
CA SER A 204 -14.50 -0.39 11.70
C SER A 204 -15.52 0.43 12.47
N GLU A 205 -16.67 0.74 11.85
CA GLU A 205 -17.77 1.46 12.52
C GLU A 205 -18.36 0.66 13.69
N PHE A 206 -18.53 -0.64 13.52
CA PHE A 206 -18.99 -1.52 14.61
C PHE A 206 -18.01 -1.51 15.81
N LEU A 207 -16.70 -1.58 15.55
CA LEU A 207 -15.69 -1.51 16.63
C LEU A 207 -15.68 -0.15 17.35
N LYS A 208 -15.89 0.96 16.62
CA LYS A 208 -16.03 2.29 17.22
C LYS A 208 -17.26 2.37 18.14
N MET A 209 -18.38 1.83 17.68
CA MET A 209 -19.62 1.79 18.48
C MET A 209 -19.45 0.98 19.77
N LEU A 210 -18.77 -0.15 19.72
CA LEU A 210 -18.50 -0.97 20.91
C LEU A 210 -17.61 -0.23 21.92
N LYS A 211 -16.58 0.48 21.45
CA LYS A 211 -15.69 1.29 22.30
C LYS A 211 -16.43 2.46 22.94
N GLY A 212 -17.33 3.12 22.21
CA GLY A 212 -18.17 4.21 22.75
C GLY A 212 -19.05 3.74 23.91
N LYS A 213 -19.71 2.59 23.77
CA LYS A 213 -20.56 2.04 24.84
C LYS A 213 -19.80 1.61 26.09
N SER A 214 -18.54 1.18 25.99
CA SER A 214 -17.74 0.80 27.17
C SER A 214 -17.35 2.01 28.02
N ASN A 215 -17.29 3.20 27.45
CA ASN A 215 -16.95 4.44 28.18
C ASN A 215 -18.16 5.10 28.88
N GLU A 216 -19.38 4.76 28.47
CA GLU A 216 -20.61 5.28 29.10
C GLU A 216 -21.03 4.48 30.35
N GLY A 217 -20.58 3.22 30.48
CA GLY A 217 -20.89 2.33 31.60
C GLY A 217 -20.03 2.50 32.84
N THR A 218 -19.09 3.45 32.84
CA THR A 218 -18.13 3.71 33.97
C THR A 218 -18.30 5.10 34.61
N ARG A 219 -19.46 5.73 34.46
CA ARG A 219 -19.82 6.97 35.17
C ARG A 219 -20.84 6.72 36.25
#